data_e652dbb357bddc83fef0e00b0e5aaa25
#
_entry.id   e652dbb357bddc83fef0e00b0e5aaa25
#
_cell.length_a   1.000
_cell.length_b   1.000
_cell.length_c   1.000
_cell.angle_alpha   90.00
_cell.angle_beta   90.00
_cell.angle_gamma   90.00
#
_symmetry.space_group_name_H-M   'P 1'
#
loop_
_entity.id
_entity.type
_entity.pdbx_description
1 polymer ?
#
loop_
_entity_poly.entity_id
_entity_poly.type
_entity_poly.pdbx_seq_one_letter_code
_entity_poly.pdbx_strand_id
1 'polypeptide(L)' 'MKKTTNELKSIASEISGQYGYFLNVTEVGKVFGISRESARKLVADMPTAELTGSKKYYLYDILKKVYK' A
#
# COMPACT_ATOMS: atom_id res chain seq x y z
N MET A 1 12.46 2.06 11.23
CA MET A 1 13.37 0.99 10.78
C MET A 1 13.28 0.85 9.27
N LYS A 2 14.42 0.72 8.64
CA LYS A 2 14.51 0.67 7.19
C LYS A 2 14.61 -0.76 6.69
N LYS A 3 13.84 -1.11 5.67
CA LYS A 3 13.86 -2.43 5.04
C LYS A 3 14.61 -2.38 3.72
N THR A 4 15.27 -3.48 3.37
CA THR A 4 15.94 -3.58 2.07
C THR A 4 14.89 -3.76 0.97
N THR A 5 15.32 -3.53 -0.28
CA THR A 5 14.44 -3.74 -1.43
C THR A 5 13.90 -5.17 -1.48
N ASN A 6 14.75 -6.16 -1.19
CA ASN A 6 14.31 -7.55 -1.21
C ASN A 6 13.29 -7.86 -0.11
N GLU A 7 13.47 -7.27 1.07
CA GLU A 7 12.50 -7.43 2.15
C GLU A 7 11.15 -6.80 1.79
N LEU A 8 11.17 -5.63 1.17
CA LEU A 8 9.94 -4.97 0.74
C LEU A 8 9.22 -5.79 -0.33
N LYS A 9 9.95 -6.35 -1.27
CA LYS A 9 9.36 -7.20 -2.31
C LYS A 9 8.73 -8.46 -1.71
N SER A 10 9.37 -9.03 -0.70
CA SER A 10 8.85 -10.21 -0.02
C SER A 10 7.54 -9.90 0.69
N ILE A 11 7.49 -8.77 1.41
CA ILE A 11 6.27 -8.32 2.08
C ILE A 11 5.16 -8.05 1.05
N ALA A 12 5.51 -7.37 -0.04
CA ALA A 12 4.54 -7.07 -1.10
C ALA A 12 3.97 -8.35 -1.71
N SER A 13 4.81 -9.36 -1.91
CA SER A 13 4.37 -10.64 -2.46
C SER A 13 3.34 -11.32 -1.56
N GLU A 14 3.57 -11.30 -0.25
CA GLU A 14 2.62 -11.89 0.70
C GLU A 14 1.28 -11.15 0.70
N ILE A 15 1.32 -9.84 0.74
CA ILE A 15 0.11 -9.03 0.76
C ILE A 15 -0.64 -9.16 -0.57
N SER A 16 0.08 -9.18 -1.69
CA SER A 16 -0.53 -9.25 -3.01
C SER A 16 -1.27 -10.58 -3.24
N GLY A 17 -0.89 -11.62 -2.52
CA GLY A 17 -1.60 -12.89 -2.59
C GLY A 17 -3.04 -12.79 -2.16
N GLN A 18 -3.37 -11.81 -1.31
CA GLN A 18 -4.72 -11.58 -0.81
C GLN A 18 -5.39 -10.37 -1.45
N TYR A 19 -4.65 -9.27 -1.65
CA TYR A 19 -5.21 -7.99 -2.10
C TYR A 19 -4.74 -7.55 -3.48
N GLY A 20 -3.75 -8.21 -4.08
CA GLY A 20 -3.14 -7.74 -5.30
C GLY A 20 -2.10 -6.66 -5.03
N TYR A 21 -1.50 -6.12 -6.10
CA TYR A 21 -0.44 -5.12 -5.97
C TYR A 21 -0.96 -3.68 -5.92
N PHE A 22 -2.26 -3.48 -6.11
CA PHE A 22 -2.89 -2.17 -6.07
C PHE A 22 -4.01 -2.18 -5.07
N LEU A 23 -3.97 -1.24 -4.12
CA LEU A 23 -4.90 -1.19 -2.99
C LEU A 23 -5.70 0.10 -2.99
N ASN A 24 -6.96 0.03 -2.59
CA ASN A 24 -7.72 1.24 -2.30
C ASN A 24 -7.49 1.63 -0.83
N VAL A 25 -8.03 2.79 -0.42
CA VAL A 25 -7.81 3.31 0.93
C VAL A 25 -8.30 2.33 2.00
N THR A 26 -9.45 1.71 1.78
CA THR A 26 -10.00 0.75 2.74
C THR A 26 -9.08 -0.44 2.91
N GLU A 27 -8.54 -0.95 1.82
CA GLU A 27 -7.62 -2.08 1.86
C GLU A 27 -6.30 -1.71 2.54
N VAL A 28 -5.80 -0.49 2.29
CA VAL A 28 -4.61 -0.01 2.98
C VAL A 28 -4.81 -0.03 4.48
N GLY A 29 -5.96 0.44 4.95
CA GLY A 29 -6.28 0.41 6.37
C GLY A 29 -6.28 -1.00 6.94
N LYS A 30 -6.84 -1.95 6.21
CA LYS A 30 -6.89 -3.34 6.65
C LYS A 30 -5.51 -3.99 6.68
N VAL A 31 -4.70 -3.73 5.66
CA VAL A 31 -3.37 -4.33 5.55
C VAL A 31 -2.45 -3.85 6.67
N PHE A 32 -2.50 -2.56 6.98
CA PHE A 32 -1.59 -1.97 7.96
C PHE A 32 -2.21 -1.84 9.35
N GLY A 33 -3.45 -2.25 9.52
CA GLY A 33 -4.11 -2.20 10.83
C GLY A 33 -4.34 -0.78 11.33
N ILE A 34 -4.64 0.14 10.43
CA ILE A 34 -4.89 1.55 10.77
C ILE A 34 -6.30 1.95 10.32
N SER A 35 -6.79 3.07 10.87
CA SER A 35 -8.10 3.57 10.49
C SER A 35 -8.11 4.02 9.03
N ARG A 36 -9.30 4.10 8.44
CA ARG A 36 -9.44 4.58 7.07
C ARG A 36 -8.92 6.00 6.93
N GLU A 37 -9.15 6.83 7.93
CA GLU A 37 -8.65 8.21 7.91
C GLU A 37 -7.14 8.26 7.93
N SER A 38 -6.50 7.44 8.76
CA SER A 38 -5.04 7.35 8.79
C SER A 38 -4.49 6.82 7.48
N ALA A 39 -5.17 5.81 6.89
CA ALA A 39 -4.77 5.28 5.60
C ALA A 39 -4.86 6.35 4.51
N ARG A 40 -5.92 7.16 4.53
CA ARG A 40 -6.09 8.24 3.57
C ARG A 40 -4.95 9.26 3.68
N LYS A 41 -4.57 9.60 4.89
CA LYS A 41 -3.45 10.54 5.12
C LYS A 41 -2.13 9.94 4.65
N LEU A 42 -1.94 8.66 4.88
CA LEU A 42 -0.71 7.97 4.47
C LEU A 42 -0.49 8.04 2.96
N VAL A 43 -1.55 7.90 2.18
CA VAL A 43 -1.44 7.84 0.72
C VAL A 43 -1.80 9.16 0.03
N ALA A 44 -2.07 10.21 0.79
CA ALA A 44 -2.57 11.47 0.23
C ALA A 44 -1.64 12.11 -0.79
N ASP A 45 -0.33 11.95 -0.62
CA ASP A 45 0.67 12.54 -1.50
C ASP A 45 1.24 11.55 -2.51
N MET A 46 0.65 10.36 -2.60
CA MET A 46 1.14 9.33 -3.50
C MET A 46 0.40 9.37 -4.84
N PRO A 47 1.09 9.01 -5.94
CA PRO A 47 0.41 8.90 -7.23
C PRO A 47 -0.62 7.78 -7.21
N THR A 48 -1.70 7.96 -7.96
CA THR A 48 -2.76 6.96 -8.05
C THR A 48 -2.80 6.34 -9.45
N ALA A 49 -3.27 5.11 -9.51
CA ALA A 49 -3.59 4.44 -10.76
C ALA A 49 -5.10 4.22 -10.79
N GLU A 50 -5.74 4.56 -11.90
CA GLU A 50 -7.16 4.31 -12.05
C GLU A 50 -7.36 2.96 -12.75
N LEU A 51 -7.89 2.01 -11.98
CA LEU A 51 -8.17 0.67 -12.50
C LEU A 51 -9.66 0.40 -12.29
N THR A 52 -10.34 0.00 -13.35
CA THR A 52 -11.78 -0.32 -13.29
C THR A 52 -12.61 0.80 -12.65
N GLY A 53 -12.24 2.05 -12.92
CA GLY A 53 -12.96 3.21 -12.40
C GLY A 53 -12.67 3.57 -10.96
N SER A 54 -11.74 2.88 -10.32
CA SER A 54 -11.37 3.16 -8.92
C SER A 54 -9.93 3.62 -8.82
N LYS A 55 -9.68 4.53 -7.89
CA LYS A 55 -8.32 4.98 -7.60
C LYS A 55 -7.62 3.95 -6.74
N LYS A 56 -6.46 3.51 -7.18
CA LYS A 56 -5.65 2.52 -6.47
C LYS A 56 -4.25 3.06 -6.23
N TYR A 57 -3.60 2.55 -5.20
CA TYR A 57 -2.24 2.92 -4.83
C TYR A 57 -1.35 1.68 -4.97
N TYR A 58 -0.16 1.88 -5.54
CA TYR A 58 0.77 0.77 -5.74
C TYR A 58 1.33 0.32 -4.39
N LEU A 59 1.14 -0.96 -4.07
CA LEU A 59 1.53 -1.51 -2.78
C LEU A 59 3.01 -1.30 -2.45
N TYR A 60 3.88 -1.53 -3.41
CA TYR A 60 5.31 -1.39 -3.19
C TYR A 60 5.70 0.04 -2.80
N ASP A 61 5.06 1.04 -3.41
CA ASP A 61 5.29 2.44 -3.07
C ASP A 61 4.85 2.74 -1.65
N ILE A 62 3.72 2.16 -1.22
CA ILE A 62 3.25 2.33 0.15
C ILE A 62 4.28 1.74 1.11
N LEU A 63 4.78 0.56 0.82
CA LEU A 63 5.76 -0.09 1.67
C LEU A 63 7.06 0.70 1.77
N LYS A 64 7.52 1.30 0.67
CA LYS A 64 8.71 2.15 0.70
C LYS A 64 8.50 3.36 1.59
N LYS A 65 7.29 3.89 1.63
CA LYS A 65 6.98 5.04 2.48
C LYS A 65 6.93 4.65 3.95
N VAL A 66 6.36 3.50 4.26
CA VAL A 66 6.20 3.01 5.63
C VAL A 66 7.54 2.59 6.23
N TYR A 67 8.37 1.94 5.45
CA TYR A 67 9.64 1.37 5.91
C TYR A 67 10.87 2.14 5.40
N LYS A 68 10.79 3.43 5.32
CA LYS A 68 11.94 4.22 4.88
C LYS A 68 13.03 4.38 5.96
#